data_525210e4b63d3b9f3f3222b08d16874b
#
_entry.id   525210e4b63d3b9f3f3222b08d16874b
#
_cell.length_a   1.000
_cell.length_b   1.000
_cell.length_c   1.000
_cell.angle_alpha   90.00
_cell.angle_beta   90.00
_cell.angle_gamma   90.00
#
_symmetry.space_group_name_H-M   'P 1'
#
loop_
_entity.id
_entity.type
_entity.pdbx_description
1 polymer ?
#
loop_
_entity_poly.entity_id
_entity_poly.type
_entity_poly.pdbx_seq_one_letter_code
_entity_poly.pdbx_strand_id
1 'polypeptide(L)'
;MDIKKSLGLAIQRSRKARKITQEDFSEVSSRTYVSTLERGLYSPTVEKVDAIAKVIGIHPLTLLTLSYLIESNDTDSTKILNQIQIELNQLLL
;
A
#
# COMPACT_ATOMS: atom_id res chain seq x y z
N MET A 1 -7.89 0.24 -13.37
CA MET A 1 -7.91 -0.73 -12.27
C MET A 1 -8.43 -0.02 -11.03
N ASP A 2 -9.28 -0.64 -10.23
CA ASP A 2 -9.77 0.03 -9.04
C ASP A 2 -8.70 0.05 -7.94
N ILE A 3 -8.86 0.96 -6.99
CA ILE A 3 -7.84 1.19 -5.95
C ILE A 3 -7.69 -0.03 -5.03
N LYS A 4 -8.75 -0.80 -4.83
CA LYS A 4 -8.70 -1.99 -3.98
C LYS A 4 -7.78 -3.06 -4.59
N LYS A 5 -7.90 -3.29 -5.90
CA LYS A 5 -7.02 -4.22 -6.62
C LYS A 5 -5.59 -3.68 -6.68
N SER A 6 -5.45 -2.38 -6.90
CA SER A 6 -4.13 -1.74 -6.94
C SER A 6 -3.42 -1.83 -5.60
N LEU A 7 -4.14 -1.66 -4.49
CA LEU A 7 -3.58 -1.84 -3.16
C LEU A 7 -3.11 -3.29 -2.95
N GLY A 8 -3.91 -4.26 -3.39
CA GLY A 8 -3.52 -5.67 -3.32
C GLY A 8 -2.22 -5.94 -4.06
N LEU A 9 -2.09 -5.40 -5.27
CA LEU A 9 -0.86 -5.52 -6.06
C LEU A 9 0.31 -4.78 -5.41
N ALA A 10 0.05 -3.64 -4.80
CA ALA A 10 1.09 -2.88 -4.09
C ALA A 10 1.63 -3.67 -2.89
N ILE A 11 0.74 -4.30 -2.13
CA ILE A 11 1.13 -5.16 -1.01
C ILE A 11 2.00 -6.31 -1.52
N GLN A 12 1.55 -7.01 -2.56
CA GLN A 12 2.30 -8.13 -3.12
C GLN A 12 3.66 -7.70 -3.65
N ARG A 13 3.70 -6.62 -4.42
CA ARG A 13 4.94 -6.13 -5.03
C ARG A 13 5.96 -5.70 -3.97
N SER A 14 5.53 -4.92 -2.98
CA SER A 14 6.43 -4.43 -1.93
C SER A 14 6.89 -5.57 -1.02
N ARG A 15 5.99 -6.51 -0.69
CA ARG A 15 6.33 -7.69 0.10
C ARG A 15 7.41 -8.51 -0.60
N LYS A 16 7.22 -8.81 -1.88
CA LYS A 16 8.17 -9.62 -2.66
C LYS A 16 9.51 -8.90 -2.83
N ALA A 17 9.47 -7.60 -3.06
CA ALA A 17 10.70 -6.81 -3.19
C ALA A 17 11.54 -6.84 -1.92
N ARG A 18 10.90 -6.96 -0.75
CA ARG A 18 11.57 -7.06 0.55
C ARG A 18 11.75 -8.49 1.04
N LYS A 19 11.43 -9.48 0.20
CA LYS A 19 11.55 -10.92 0.51
C LYS A 19 10.75 -11.31 1.74
N ILE A 20 9.55 -10.72 1.88
CA ILE A 20 8.61 -11.01 2.95
C ILE A 20 7.58 -12.00 2.43
N THR A 21 7.29 -13.07 3.21
CA THR A 21 6.25 -14.03 2.86
C THR A 21 4.90 -13.60 3.42
N GLN A 22 3.82 -14.22 2.94
CA GLN A 22 2.49 -13.95 3.50
C GLN A 22 2.42 -14.37 4.98
N GLU A 23 3.17 -15.38 5.37
CA GLU A 23 3.21 -15.83 6.76
C GLU A 23 3.92 -14.87 7.70
N ASP A 24 4.79 -14.04 7.18
CA ASP A 24 5.50 -13.03 8.00
C ASP A 24 4.54 -11.99 8.59
N PHE A 25 3.30 -11.93 8.11
CA PHE A 25 2.26 -11.05 8.67
C PHE A 25 1.48 -11.70 9.82
N SER A 26 1.84 -12.90 10.27
CA SER A 26 1.03 -13.70 11.20
C SER A 26 0.67 -12.97 12.49
N GLU A 27 1.49 -12.06 12.98
CA GLU A 27 1.21 -11.31 14.20
C GLU A 27 0.16 -10.21 14.00
N VAL A 28 -0.08 -9.76 12.78
CA VAL A 28 -1.00 -8.68 12.48
C VAL A 28 -2.20 -9.13 11.67
N SER A 29 -2.11 -10.30 11.01
CA SER A 29 -3.19 -10.78 10.15
C SER A 29 -3.00 -12.26 9.83
N SER A 30 -4.08 -12.94 9.46
CA SER A 30 -3.98 -14.32 8.98
C SER A 30 -3.43 -14.35 7.56
N ARG A 31 -2.79 -15.48 7.19
CA ARG A 31 -2.30 -15.70 5.83
C ARG A 31 -3.44 -15.62 4.81
N THR A 32 -4.59 -16.19 5.14
CA THR A 32 -5.77 -16.15 4.28
C THR A 32 -6.22 -14.72 4.02
N TYR A 33 -6.23 -13.86 5.05
CA TYR A 33 -6.61 -12.46 4.91
C TYR A 33 -5.63 -11.70 4.02
N VAL A 34 -4.32 -11.91 4.23
CA VAL A 34 -3.29 -11.26 3.40
C VAL A 34 -3.43 -11.70 1.95
N SER A 35 -3.62 -12.99 1.70
CA SER A 35 -3.85 -13.51 0.35
C SER A 35 -5.08 -12.87 -0.29
N THR A 36 -6.15 -12.71 0.47
CA THR A 36 -7.38 -12.09 0.00
C THR A 36 -7.17 -10.61 -0.35
N LEU A 37 -6.41 -9.88 0.48
CA LEU A 37 -6.05 -8.49 0.19
C LEU A 37 -5.25 -8.38 -1.10
N GLU A 38 -4.27 -9.27 -1.30
CA GLU A 38 -3.42 -9.24 -2.50
C GLU A 38 -4.21 -9.51 -3.77
N ARG A 39 -5.30 -10.26 -3.66
CA ARG A 39 -6.19 -10.52 -4.79
C ARG A 39 -7.21 -9.40 -5.02
N GLY A 40 -7.22 -8.37 -4.17
CA GLY A 40 -8.09 -7.22 -4.31
C GLY A 40 -9.54 -7.49 -3.95
N LEU A 41 -9.80 -8.46 -3.08
CA LEU A 41 -11.17 -8.85 -2.71
C LEU A 41 -11.73 -8.05 -1.54
N TYR A 42 -10.86 -7.47 -0.69
CA TYR A 42 -11.27 -6.66 0.46
C TYR A 42 -10.53 -5.34 0.48
N SER A 43 -11.18 -4.33 1.08
CA SER A 43 -10.54 -3.06 1.43
C SER A 43 -10.12 -3.12 2.90
N PRO A 44 -8.83 -3.01 3.20
CA PRO A 44 -8.39 -3.00 4.60
C PRO A 44 -8.72 -1.66 5.26
N THR A 45 -8.81 -1.68 6.59
CA THR A 45 -8.88 -0.45 7.37
C THR A 45 -7.55 0.29 7.32
N VAL A 46 -7.58 1.57 7.72
CA VAL A 46 -6.34 2.36 7.82
C VAL A 46 -5.36 1.69 8.80
N GLU A 47 -5.87 1.19 9.92
CA GLU A 47 -5.05 0.50 10.91
C GLU A 47 -4.39 -0.75 10.34
N LYS A 48 -5.10 -1.49 9.51
CA LYS A 48 -4.55 -2.69 8.88
C LYS A 48 -3.48 -2.33 7.86
N VAL A 49 -3.70 -1.28 7.08
CA VAL A 49 -2.69 -0.78 6.13
C VAL A 49 -1.41 -0.38 6.87
N ASP A 50 -1.55 0.34 7.99
CA ASP A 50 -0.42 0.74 8.82
C ASP A 50 0.35 -0.48 9.32
N ALA A 51 -0.35 -1.47 9.85
CA ALA A 51 0.26 -2.69 10.38
C ALA A 51 1.00 -3.48 9.29
N ILE A 52 0.38 -3.62 8.11
CA ILE A 52 0.99 -4.32 6.98
C ILE A 52 2.26 -3.61 6.50
N ALA A 53 2.20 -2.29 6.37
CA ALA A 53 3.35 -1.50 5.93
C ALA A 53 4.53 -1.66 6.90
N LYS A 54 4.25 -1.70 8.21
CA LYS A 54 5.29 -1.90 9.22
C LYS A 54 5.96 -3.26 9.10
N VAL A 55 5.22 -4.32 8.81
CA VAL A 55 5.81 -5.65 8.59
C VAL A 55 6.72 -5.62 7.37
N ILE A 56 6.30 -4.96 6.29
CA ILE A 56 7.11 -4.83 5.08
C ILE A 56 8.35 -3.94 5.33
N GLY A 57 8.25 -3.03 6.27
CA GLY A 57 9.34 -2.09 6.58
C GLY A 57 9.30 -0.84 5.73
N ILE A 58 8.11 -0.40 5.30
CA ILE A 58 7.92 0.84 4.56
C ILE A 58 6.88 1.71 5.28
N HIS A 59 6.90 2.99 4.98
CA HIS A 59 5.88 3.89 5.51
C HIS A 59 4.51 3.55 4.88
N PRO A 60 3.40 3.58 5.64
CA PRO A 60 2.08 3.30 5.07
C PRO A 60 1.72 4.21 3.89
N LEU A 61 2.20 5.45 3.89
CA LEU A 61 1.99 6.35 2.74
C LEU A 61 2.76 5.91 1.51
N THR A 62 3.91 5.25 1.67
CA THR A 62 4.63 4.65 0.54
C THR A 62 3.79 3.57 -0.11
N LEU A 63 3.18 2.72 0.71
CA LEU A 63 2.30 1.65 0.22
C LEU A 63 1.09 2.24 -0.52
N LEU A 64 0.45 3.25 0.06
CA LEU A 64 -0.69 3.91 -0.56
C LEU A 64 -0.30 4.64 -1.85
N THR A 65 0.83 5.33 -1.84
CA THR A 65 1.32 6.01 -3.04
C THR A 65 1.54 5.02 -4.17
N LEU A 66 2.19 3.88 -3.86
CA LEU A 66 2.38 2.82 -4.85
C LEU A 66 1.04 2.33 -5.40
N SER A 67 0.03 2.20 -4.53
CA SER A 67 -1.31 1.78 -4.94
C SER A 67 -1.92 2.75 -5.97
N TYR A 68 -1.80 4.05 -5.74
CA TYR A 68 -2.32 5.06 -6.66
C TYR A 68 -1.53 5.10 -7.96
N LEU A 69 -0.21 4.89 -7.91
CA LEU A 69 0.60 4.81 -9.12
C LEU A 69 0.21 3.60 -9.98
N ILE A 70 -0.04 2.46 -9.36
CA ILE A 70 -0.51 1.26 -10.05
C ILE A 70 -1.88 1.53 -10.67
N GLU A 71 -2.79 2.14 -9.90
CA GLU A 71 -4.15 2.45 -10.36
C GLU A 71 -4.14 3.35 -11.60
N SER A 72 -3.27 4.36 -11.63
CA SER A 72 -3.14 5.27 -12.76
C SER A 72 -2.15 4.81 -13.83
N ASN A 73 -1.57 3.62 -13.67
CA ASN A 73 -0.58 3.05 -14.57
C ASN A 73 0.62 3.98 -14.79
N ASP A 74 1.08 4.59 -13.71
CA ASP A 74 2.20 5.52 -13.71
C ASP A 74 3.41 4.89 -13.05
N THR A 75 4.60 5.16 -13.58
CA THR A 75 5.86 4.65 -13.02
C THR A 75 6.71 5.75 -12.38
N ASP A 76 6.28 7.01 -12.49
CA ASP A 76 7.00 8.16 -11.92
C ASP A 76 6.19 8.76 -10.78
N SER A 77 6.78 8.76 -9.59
CA SER A 77 6.13 9.28 -8.39
C SER A 77 6.21 10.81 -8.26
N THR A 78 6.97 11.49 -9.08
CA THR A 78 7.26 12.92 -8.92
C THR A 78 5.99 13.76 -8.92
N LYS A 79 5.08 13.50 -9.85
CA LYS A 79 3.86 14.29 -10.00
C LYS A 79 2.93 14.16 -8.80
N ILE A 80 2.67 12.91 -8.37
CA ILE A 80 1.76 12.68 -7.25
C ILE A 80 2.34 13.20 -5.92
N LEU A 81 3.64 12.99 -5.70
CA LEU A 81 4.29 13.48 -4.48
C LEU A 81 4.33 15.00 -4.44
N ASN A 82 4.55 15.66 -5.57
CA ASN A 82 4.53 17.10 -5.66
C ASN A 82 3.13 17.66 -5.36
N GLN A 83 2.10 17.04 -5.89
CA GLN A 83 0.71 17.41 -5.60
C GLN A 83 0.41 17.29 -4.10
N ILE A 84 0.83 16.17 -3.49
CA ILE A 84 0.63 15.95 -2.06
C ILE A 84 1.34 17.04 -1.25
N GLN A 85 2.58 17.37 -1.61
CA GLN A 85 3.35 18.39 -0.90
C GLN A 85 2.66 19.75 -0.96
N ILE A 86 2.17 20.15 -2.14
CA ILE A 86 1.49 21.41 -2.34
C ILE A 86 0.22 21.47 -1.49
N GLU A 87 -0.58 20.42 -1.51
CA GLU A 87 -1.83 20.36 -0.75
C GLU A 87 -1.57 20.38 0.76
N LEU A 88 -0.56 19.64 1.23
CA LEU A 88 -0.20 19.67 2.65
C LEU A 88 0.24 21.06 3.09
N ASN A 89 1.02 21.76 2.28
CA ASN A 89 1.45 23.11 2.60
C ASN A 89 0.25 24.06 2.75
N GLN A 90 -0.80 23.86 1.94
CA GLN A 90 -2.02 24.67 2.04
C GLN A 90 -2.84 24.32 3.29
N LEU A 91 -2.89 23.04 3.65
CA LEU A 91 -3.73 22.55 4.74
C LEU A 91 -3.10 22.74 6.13
N LEU A 92 -1.78 22.83 6.20
CA LEU A 92 -1.05 22.99 7.46
C LEU A 92 -0.90 24.44 7.90
N LEU A 93 -1.30 25.38 7.08
CA LEU A 93 -1.23 26.81 7.42
C LEU A 93 -2.35 27.26 8.34
#